data_b5ddf8c00df9280b57e27bb418835fc5
#
_entry.id   b5ddf8c00df9280b57e27bb418835fc5
#
_cell.length_a   1.000
_cell.length_b   1.000
_cell.length_c   1.000
_cell.angle_alpha   90.00
_cell.angle_beta   90.00
_cell.angle_gamma   90.00
#
_symmetry.space_group_name_H-M   'P 1'
#
loop_
_entity.id
_entity.type
_entity.pdbx_description
1 polymer ?
#
loop_
_entity_poly.entity_id
_entity_poly.type
_entity_poly.pdbx_seq_one_letter_code
_entity_poly.pdbx_strand_id
1 'polypeptide(L)'
;MKIDTKELLERLSTSRREFNATAFAELDRNLSDEEREEWNAIYASFSSRSLLRNTVIGLETIPFPTDENMEQALTCMVVMRHLVKVLIPLPLFWLEPTGINPNSVIGAEIDYIIIGVDREGECAVAARSLALEQQRWHALNVQHISEGDVISASVLACGPTRITVTACGFDVTMGQQAMSYTYLADMREEYHAGQQLQAKVLSVGEDMLALSVRDVGTDPYVHAELRHPVGSSRIATISSKYAGGVFCRLTDGCTVVCRYAQQFSDDQFRVGDKVVVQIRAFVDEKRWLRGKIRGKL
;
A
#
# COMPACT_ATOMS: atom_id res chain seq x y z
N MET A 1 -14.46 -15.72 -20.22
CA MET A 1 -13.49 -15.22 -21.21
C MET A 1 -12.74 -14.07 -20.54
N LYS A 2 -11.42 -14.05 -20.53
CA LYS A 2 -10.67 -12.90 -19.98
C LYS A 2 -10.62 -11.84 -21.07
N ILE A 3 -11.10 -10.63 -20.78
CA ILE A 3 -10.93 -9.49 -21.69
C ILE A 3 -9.41 -9.26 -21.79
N ASP A 4 -8.89 -9.23 -23.03
CA ASP A 4 -7.50 -8.87 -23.28
C ASP A 4 -7.32 -7.39 -22.95
N THR A 5 -6.34 -7.09 -22.09
CA THR A 5 -6.03 -5.71 -21.65
C THR A 5 -5.69 -4.80 -22.83
N LYS A 6 -5.00 -5.34 -23.85
CA LYS A 6 -4.68 -4.59 -25.08
C LYS A 6 -5.93 -4.29 -25.89
N GLU A 7 -6.81 -5.25 -26.06
CA GLU A 7 -8.08 -5.07 -26.78
C GLU A 7 -8.98 -4.04 -26.08
N LEU A 8 -9.07 -4.10 -24.73
CA LEU A 8 -9.81 -3.11 -23.96
C LEU A 8 -9.21 -1.71 -24.09
N LEU A 9 -7.89 -1.57 -24.05
CA LEU A 9 -7.19 -0.30 -24.27
C LEU A 9 -7.39 0.23 -25.69
N GLU A 10 -7.34 -0.62 -26.72
CA GLU A 10 -7.58 -0.23 -28.10
C GLU A 10 -9.01 0.25 -28.31
N ARG A 11 -10.01 -0.46 -27.79
CA ARG A 11 -11.43 -0.08 -27.87
C ARG A 11 -11.71 1.25 -27.16
N LEU A 12 -11.20 1.43 -25.96
CA LEU A 12 -11.34 2.69 -25.20
C LEU A 12 -10.53 3.84 -25.81
N SER A 13 -9.41 3.55 -26.46
CA SER A 13 -8.58 4.56 -27.14
C SER A 13 -9.11 4.95 -28.52
N THR A 14 -10.01 4.17 -29.11
CA THR A 14 -10.64 4.49 -30.41
C THR A 14 -11.49 5.77 -30.29
N SER A 15 -12.07 6.04 -29.11
CA SER A 15 -12.74 7.29 -28.80
C SER A 15 -11.79 8.52 -28.78
N ARG A 16 -10.47 8.32 -28.72
CA ARG A 16 -9.47 9.39 -28.82
C ARG A 16 -9.48 10.16 -30.14
N ARG A 17 -9.90 9.52 -31.23
CA ARG A 17 -9.93 10.15 -32.56
C ARG A 17 -11.02 11.23 -32.69
N GLU A 18 -11.98 11.25 -31.78
CA GLU A 18 -13.10 12.17 -31.77
C GLU A 18 -13.01 13.25 -30.68
N PHE A 19 -11.88 13.31 -29.94
CA PHE A 19 -11.67 14.37 -28.96
C PHE A 19 -11.56 15.72 -29.65
N ASN A 20 -12.67 16.43 -29.65
CA ASN A 20 -12.74 17.80 -30.15
C ASN A 20 -12.88 18.75 -28.95
N ALA A 21 -11.78 19.38 -28.56
CA ALA A 21 -11.76 20.35 -27.46
C ALA A 21 -12.79 21.48 -27.66
N THR A 22 -13.16 21.76 -28.91
CA THR A 22 -14.17 22.80 -29.26
C THR A 22 -15.58 22.33 -28.90
N ALA A 23 -15.88 21.03 -28.98
CA ALA A 23 -17.20 20.50 -28.62
C ALA A 23 -17.45 20.59 -27.11
N PHE A 24 -16.43 20.43 -26.27
CA PHE A 24 -16.55 20.56 -24.83
C PHE A 24 -16.59 22.02 -24.34
N ALA A 25 -16.04 22.95 -25.09
CA ALA A 25 -16.05 24.39 -24.75
C ALA A 25 -17.46 24.95 -24.55
N GLU A 26 -18.48 24.39 -25.22
CA GLU A 26 -19.88 24.79 -25.03
C GLU A 26 -20.47 24.24 -23.73
N LEU A 27 -20.14 23.00 -23.40
CA LEU A 27 -20.57 22.34 -22.14
C LEU A 27 -19.89 22.97 -20.92
N ASP A 28 -18.66 23.46 -21.09
CA ASP A 28 -17.85 24.04 -20.03
C ASP A 28 -18.16 25.53 -19.73
N ARG A 29 -19.05 26.16 -20.50
CA ARG A 29 -19.38 27.59 -20.32
C ARG A 29 -20.04 27.91 -19.00
N ASN A 30 -20.83 26.99 -18.47
CA ASN A 30 -21.64 27.17 -17.25
C ASN A 30 -21.00 26.58 -16.00
N LEU A 31 -19.76 26.05 -16.09
CA LEU A 31 -19.04 25.49 -14.96
C LEU A 31 -18.53 26.60 -14.02
N SER A 32 -18.49 26.28 -12.74
CA SER A 32 -17.73 27.04 -11.75
C SER A 32 -16.24 26.96 -12.06
N ASP A 33 -15.44 27.87 -11.48
CA ASP A 33 -13.98 27.86 -11.71
C ASP A 33 -13.34 26.56 -11.20
N GLU A 34 -13.83 26.02 -10.08
CA GLU A 34 -13.36 24.74 -9.52
C GLU A 34 -13.67 23.54 -10.45
N GLU A 35 -14.90 23.44 -10.94
CA GLU A 35 -15.31 22.39 -11.88
C GLU A 35 -14.51 22.47 -13.20
N ARG A 36 -14.27 23.68 -13.69
CA ARG A 36 -13.47 23.90 -14.89
C ARG A 36 -12.01 23.47 -14.70
N GLU A 37 -11.43 23.75 -13.55
CA GLU A 37 -10.07 23.31 -13.21
C GLU A 37 -9.95 21.78 -13.20
N GLU A 38 -10.93 21.10 -12.61
CA GLU A 38 -10.97 19.63 -12.57
C GLU A 38 -11.13 19.01 -13.97
N TRP A 39 -12.03 19.55 -14.80
CA TRP A 39 -12.17 19.09 -16.17
C TRP A 39 -10.91 19.36 -17.00
N ASN A 40 -10.26 20.50 -16.82
CA ASN A 40 -8.99 20.80 -17.50
C ASN A 40 -7.90 19.80 -17.10
N ALA A 41 -7.83 19.38 -15.84
CA ALA A 41 -6.90 18.35 -15.40
C ALA A 41 -7.20 16.98 -16.06
N ILE A 42 -8.48 16.61 -16.17
CA ILE A 42 -8.93 15.40 -16.88
C ILE A 42 -8.55 15.46 -18.37
N TYR A 43 -8.82 16.59 -19.06
CA TYR A 43 -8.47 16.78 -20.46
C TYR A 43 -6.95 16.77 -20.69
N ALA A 44 -6.18 17.38 -19.78
CA ALA A 44 -4.72 17.34 -19.80
C ALA A 44 -4.20 15.92 -19.65
N SER A 45 -4.75 15.14 -18.71
CA SER A 45 -4.38 13.73 -18.54
C SER A 45 -4.72 12.91 -19.79
N PHE A 46 -5.90 13.12 -20.36
CA PHE A 46 -6.33 12.43 -21.57
C PHE A 46 -5.44 12.74 -22.78
N SER A 47 -5.08 14.01 -22.99
CA SER A 47 -4.32 14.47 -24.16
C SER A 47 -2.81 14.23 -24.03
N SER A 48 -2.22 14.55 -22.87
CA SER A 48 -0.76 14.52 -22.64
C SER A 48 -0.28 13.37 -21.77
N ARG A 49 -1.19 12.50 -21.31
CA ARG A 49 -0.89 11.40 -20.39
C ARG A 49 -0.30 11.87 -19.06
N SER A 50 -0.67 13.07 -18.60
CA SER A 50 -0.27 13.52 -17.28
C SER A 50 -0.92 12.66 -16.19
N LEU A 51 -0.14 12.39 -15.15
CA LEU A 51 -0.60 11.59 -14.01
C LEU A 51 -1.61 12.38 -13.17
N LEU A 52 -2.69 11.74 -12.81
CA LEU A 52 -3.64 12.21 -11.81
C LEU A 52 -3.56 11.30 -10.58
N ARG A 53 -3.78 11.87 -9.41
CA ARG A 53 -3.72 11.16 -8.12
C ARG A 53 -4.97 11.41 -7.32
N ASN A 54 -5.60 10.33 -6.84
CA ASN A 54 -6.76 10.38 -5.95
C ASN A 54 -6.87 9.08 -5.14
N THR A 55 -7.75 9.10 -4.14
CA THR A 55 -8.07 7.96 -3.30
C THR A 55 -9.16 7.10 -3.94
N VAL A 56 -8.98 5.78 -3.91
CA VAL A 56 -10.02 4.80 -4.28
C VAL A 56 -11.13 4.83 -3.25
N ILE A 57 -12.36 5.12 -3.67
CA ILE A 57 -13.51 5.22 -2.77
C ILE A 57 -14.42 3.99 -2.78
N GLY A 58 -14.31 3.13 -3.79
CA GLY A 58 -15.16 1.95 -3.89
C GLY A 58 -14.96 1.13 -5.15
N LEU A 59 -15.87 0.19 -5.34
CA LEU A 59 -15.95 -0.71 -6.50
C LEU A 59 -17.35 -0.63 -7.09
N GLU A 60 -17.44 -0.60 -8.41
CA GLU A 60 -18.71 -0.71 -9.15
C GLU A 60 -18.58 -1.78 -10.23
N THR A 61 -19.69 -2.45 -10.52
CA THR A 61 -19.79 -3.33 -11.69
C THR A 61 -20.70 -2.68 -12.69
N ILE A 62 -20.18 -2.40 -13.87
CA ILE A 62 -20.89 -1.74 -14.95
C ILE A 62 -21.08 -2.71 -16.13
N PRO A 63 -22.20 -2.63 -16.88
CA PRO A 63 -22.34 -3.32 -18.14
C PRO A 63 -21.37 -2.70 -19.15
N PHE A 64 -20.62 -3.55 -19.86
CA PHE A 64 -19.69 -3.13 -20.90
C PHE A 64 -20.15 -3.76 -22.24
N PRO A 65 -20.42 -2.97 -23.27
CA PRO A 65 -20.84 -3.48 -24.57
C PRO A 65 -19.69 -4.26 -25.21
N THR A 66 -19.96 -5.49 -25.66
CA THR A 66 -19.05 -6.27 -26.48
C THR A 66 -19.61 -6.39 -27.89
N ASP A 67 -18.74 -6.62 -28.91
CA ASP A 67 -19.14 -6.71 -30.33
C ASP A 67 -20.13 -7.84 -30.63
N GLU A 68 -20.33 -8.77 -29.70
CA GLU A 68 -21.24 -9.94 -29.83
C GLU A 68 -22.63 -9.72 -29.23
N ASN A 69 -23.08 -8.46 -29.03
CA ASN A 69 -24.37 -8.17 -28.35
C ASN A 69 -24.54 -8.80 -26.98
N MET A 70 -23.47 -9.21 -26.32
CA MET A 70 -23.47 -9.66 -24.94
C MET A 70 -22.94 -8.53 -24.04
N GLU A 71 -23.78 -8.01 -23.16
CA GLU A 71 -23.33 -7.13 -22.09
C GLU A 71 -22.44 -7.94 -21.14
N GLN A 72 -21.16 -7.59 -21.07
CA GLN A 72 -20.23 -8.18 -20.13
C GLN A 72 -20.11 -7.29 -18.90
N ALA A 73 -20.29 -7.86 -17.71
CA ALA A 73 -20.12 -7.13 -16.46
C ALA A 73 -18.63 -6.84 -16.22
N LEU A 74 -18.27 -5.57 -16.14
CA LEU A 74 -16.91 -5.12 -15.88
C LEU A 74 -16.82 -4.47 -14.50
N THR A 75 -16.02 -5.05 -13.60
CA THR A 75 -15.75 -4.48 -12.29
C THR A 75 -14.68 -3.39 -12.41
N CYS A 76 -14.97 -2.22 -11.88
CA CYS A 76 -14.10 -1.05 -11.89
C CYS A 76 -13.84 -0.56 -10.47
N MET A 77 -12.62 -0.09 -10.21
CA MET A 77 -12.32 0.78 -9.08
C MET A 77 -12.91 2.16 -9.35
N VAL A 78 -13.45 2.78 -8.32
CA VAL A 78 -14.09 4.10 -8.39
C VAL A 78 -13.23 5.12 -7.66
N VAL A 79 -12.98 6.21 -8.33
CA VAL A 79 -12.32 7.41 -7.81
C VAL A 79 -13.20 8.62 -8.11
N MET A 80 -13.23 9.62 -7.23
CA MET A 80 -13.91 10.88 -7.49
C MET A 80 -12.92 12.02 -7.61
N ARG A 81 -13.07 12.81 -8.65
CA ARG A 81 -12.43 14.12 -8.79
C ARG A 81 -13.53 15.19 -8.77
N HIS A 82 -13.66 15.85 -7.60
CA HIS A 82 -14.79 16.73 -7.34
C HIS A 82 -16.11 15.99 -7.66
N LEU A 83 -16.86 16.41 -8.67
CA LEU A 83 -18.12 15.76 -9.10
C LEU A 83 -17.93 14.71 -10.20
N VAL A 84 -16.75 14.61 -10.80
CA VAL A 84 -16.51 13.68 -11.90
C VAL A 84 -16.16 12.30 -11.38
N LYS A 85 -16.94 11.30 -11.78
CA LYS A 85 -16.67 9.90 -11.49
C LYS A 85 -15.60 9.35 -12.45
N VAL A 86 -14.51 8.81 -11.90
CA VAL A 86 -13.46 8.13 -12.67
C VAL A 86 -13.53 6.64 -12.41
N LEU A 87 -13.72 5.88 -13.48
CA LEU A 87 -13.82 4.42 -13.47
C LEU A 87 -12.51 3.81 -13.97
N ILE A 88 -11.92 2.92 -13.18
CA ILE A 88 -10.70 2.21 -13.54
C ILE A 88 -11.01 0.74 -13.61
N PRO A 89 -11.16 0.16 -14.80
CA PRO A 89 -11.43 -1.27 -14.97
C PRO A 89 -10.34 -2.13 -14.31
N LEU A 90 -10.72 -3.19 -13.60
CA LEU A 90 -9.75 -4.08 -12.93
C LEU A 90 -8.65 -4.62 -13.86
N PRO A 91 -8.92 -4.97 -15.13
CA PRO A 91 -7.87 -5.35 -16.08
C PRO A 91 -6.85 -4.24 -16.37
N LEU A 92 -7.23 -2.97 -16.20
CA LEU A 92 -6.37 -1.80 -16.38
C LEU A 92 -5.83 -1.23 -15.07
N PHE A 93 -6.16 -1.86 -13.97
CA PHE A 93 -5.70 -1.46 -12.65
C PHE A 93 -4.32 -2.05 -12.30
N TRP A 94 -4.07 -3.29 -12.67
CA TRP A 94 -2.85 -4.02 -12.43
C TRP A 94 -1.99 -4.14 -13.68
N LEU A 95 -0.67 -4.09 -13.54
CA LEU A 95 0.24 -4.46 -14.65
C LEU A 95 0.21 -5.97 -14.90
N GLU A 96 0.15 -6.74 -13.82
CA GLU A 96 0.08 -8.19 -13.84
C GLU A 96 -1.08 -8.69 -12.97
N PRO A 97 -1.65 -9.86 -13.28
CA PRO A 97 -2.69 -10.46 -12.46
C PRO A 97 -2.18 -10.68 -11.02
N THR A 98 -2.83 -10.09 -10.06
CA THR A 98 -2.51 -10.25 -8.64
C THR A 98 -3.58 -11.08 -7.93
N GLY A 99 -3.22 -11.74 -6.83
CA GLY A 99 -4.17 -12.38 -5.93
C GLY A 99 -4.76 -11.43 -4.88
N ILE A 100 -4.61 -10.12 -5.05
CA ILE A 100 -5.07 -9.11 -4.11
C ILE A 100 -6.59 -8.97 -4.24
N ASN A 101 -7.28 -8.98 -3.10
CA ASN A 101 -8.70 -8.68 -3.06
C ASN A 101 -8.92 -7.19 -3.39
N PRO A 102 -9.67 -6.85 -4.45
CA PRO A 102 -9.91 -5.46 -4.82
C PRO A 102 -10.49 -4.59 -3.70
N ASN A 103 -11.31 -5.16 -2.81
CA ASN A 103 -11.85 -4.42 -1.67
C ASN A 103 -10.79 -3.94 -0.68
N SER A 104 -9.63 -4.60 -0.61
CA SER A 104 -8.54 -4.18 0.28
C SER A 104 -7.77 -2.95 -0.22
N VAL A 105 -8.05 -2.51 -1.44
CA VAL A 105 -7.47 -1.31 -2.06
C VAL A 105 -8.30 -0.04 -1.77
N ILE A 106 -9.53 -0.20 -1.28
CA ILE A 106 -10.37 0.95 -0.92
C ILE A 106 -9.67 1.76 0.18
N GLY A 107 -9.54 3.07 -0.04
CA GLY A 107 -8.77 3.99 0.80
C GLY A 107 -7.33 4.21 0.35
N ALA A 108 -6.83 3.43 -0.62
CA ALA A 108 -5.50 3.65 -1.17
C ALA A 108 -5.46 4.88 -2.08
N GLU A 109 -4.37 5.62 -2.00
CA GLU A 109 -4.04 6.68 -2.93
C GLU A 109 -3.33 6.09 -4.15
N ILE A 110 -3.82 6.36 -5.34
CA ILE A 110 -3.32 5.79 -6.59
C ILE A 110 -3.08 6.86 -7.64
N ASP A 111 -2.09 6.61 -8.50
CA ASP A 111 -1.85 7.38 -9.71
C ASP A 111 -2.51 6.68 -10.90
N TYR A 112 -3.09 7.44 -11.82
CA TYR A 112 -3.75 6.93 -13.01
C TYR A 112 -3.70 7.93 -14.17
N ILE A 113 -3.99 7.45 -15.38
CA ILE A 113 -4.06 8.25 -16.62
C ILE A 113 -5.43 8.08 -17.23
N ILE A 114 -6.07 9.17 -17.62
CA ILE A 114 -7.36 9.16 -18.30
C ILE A 114 -7.17 8.60 -19.73
N ILE A 115 -8.04 7.68 -20.11
CA ILE A 115 -8.06 7.04 -21.44
C ILE A 115 -9.35 7.27 -22.21
N GLY A 116 -10.41 7.69 -21.52
CA GLY A 116 -11.70 8.04 -22.13
C GLY A 116 -12.43 9.08 -21.28
N VAL A 117 -13.21 9.95 -21.93
CA VAL A 117 -13.97 11.01 -21.29
C VAL A 117 -15.40 10.96 -21.82
N ASP A 118 -16.36 10.86 -20.92
CA ASP A 118 -17.78 11.05 -21.18
C ASP A 118 -18.24 12.32 -20.46
N ARG A 119 -18.32 13.40 -21.21
CA ARG A 119 -18.67 14.72 -20.67
C ARG A 119 -20.16 14.84 -20.32
N GLU A 120 -21.03 14.17 -21.08
CA GLU A 120 -22.47 14.19 -20.85
C GLU A 120 -22.85 13.38 -19.60
N GLY A 121 -22.19 12.23 -19.41
CA GLY A 121 -22.35 11.37 -18.24
C GLY A 121 -21.55 11.82 -17.02
N GLU A 122 -20.81 12.92 -17.08
CA GLU A 122 -19.91 13.41 -16.00
C GLU A 122 -18.98 12.32 -15.46
N CYS A 123 -18.47 11.51 -16.37
CA CYS A 123 -17.57 10.42 -15.99
C CYS A 123 -16.35 10.30 -16.93
N ALA A 124 -15.34 9.63 -16.45
CA ALA A 124 -14.13 9.34 -17.21
C ALA A 124 -13.68 7.90 -16.95
N VAL A 125 -12.99 7.33 -17.91
CA VAL A 125 -12.34 6.02 -17.78
C VAL A 125 -10.84 6.22 -17.72
N ALA A 126 -10.18 5.51 -16.80
CA ALA A 126 -8.75 5.62 -16.58
C ALA A 126 -8.05 4.27 -16.54
N ALA A 127 -6.73 4.28 -16.70
CA ALA A 127 -5.86 3.14 -16.54
C ALA A 127 -4.75 3.46 -15.51
N ARG A 128 -4.69 2.65 -14.44
CA ARG A 128 -3.59 2.72 -13.47
C ARG A 128 -2.34 2.04 -14.03
N SER A 129 -2.48 0.97 -14.78
CA SER A 129 -1.37 0.25 -15.41
C SER A 129 -0.46 1.17 -16.23
N LEU A 130 -1.04 2.09 -17.03
CA LEU A 130 -0.27 3.08 -17.80
C LEU A 130 0.51 4.05 -16.91
N ALA A 131 -0.07 4.44 -15.78
CA ALA A 131 0.62 5.29 -14.81
C ALA A 131 1.81 4.56 -14.17
N LEU A 132 1.63 3.29 -13.81
CA LEU A 132 2.70 2.45 -13.28
C LEU A 132 3.84 2.24 -14.28
N GLU A 133 3.53 1.96 -15.55
CA GLU A 133 4.53 1.85 -16.62
C GLU A 133 5.34 3.13 -16.77
N GLN A 134 4.68 4.28 -16.81
CA GLN A 134 5.34 5.58 -16.93
C GLN A 134 6.24 5.87 -15.73
N GLN A 135 5.77 5.62 -14.51
CA GLN A 135 6.54 5.80 -13.28
C GLN A 135 7.72 4.85 -13.19
N ARG A 136 7.54 3.57 -13.59
CA ARG A 136 8.61 2.56 -13.64
C ARG A 136 9.71 2.99 -14.61
N TRP A 137 9.31 3.39 -15.82
CA TRP A 137 10.25 3.89 -16.81
C TRP A 137 11.06 5.10 -16.28
N HIS A 138 10.37 6.06 -15.66
CA HIS A 138 11.01 7.25 -15.10
C HIS A 138 11.96 6.89 -13.95
N ALA A 139 11.57 5.99 -13.06
CA ALA A 139 12.39 5.56 -11.93
C ALA A 139 13.69 4.86 -12.38
N LEU A 140 13.59 4.01 -13.41
CA LEU A 140 14.74 3.26 -13.92
C LEU A 140 15.66 4.11 -14.83
N ASN A 141 15.09 4.94 -15.71
CA ASN A 141 15.85 5.61 -16.77
C ASN A 141 16.20 7.07 -16.46
N VAL A 142 15.49 7.73 -15.56
CA VAL A 142 15.70 9.14 -15.21
C VAL A 142 16.24 9.28 -13.79
N GLN A 143 15.58 8.64 -12.81
CA GLN A 143 16.01 8.71 -11.41
C GLN A 143 17.15 7.74 -11.10
N HIS A 144 17.30 6.67 -11.88
CA HIS A 144 18.32 5.63 -11.70
C HIS A 144 18.34 5.04 -10.28
N ILE A 145 17.13 4.67 -9.78
CA ILE A 145 17.02 4.06 -8.46
C ILE A 145 17.93 2.84 -8.35
N SER A 146 18.59 2.69 -7.22
CA SER A 146 19.61 1.67 -6.97
C SER A 146 19.46 1.01 -5.61
N GLU A 147 20.13 -0.13 -5.43
CA GLU A 147 20.20 -0.82 -4.14
C GLU A 147 20.76 0.13 -3.06
N GLY A 148 20.08 0.17 -1.91
CA GLY A 148 20.44 1.02 -0.77
C GLY A 148 19.67 2.34 -0.70
N ASP A 149 19.05 2.79 -1.78
CA ASP A 149 18.24 4.02 -1.79
C ASP A 149 17.04 3.89 -0.86
N VAL A 150 16.65 5.01 -0.27
CA VAL A 150 15.41 5.14 0.52
C VAL A 150 14.41 5.90 -0.29
N ILE A 151 13.28 5.25 -0.60
CA ILE A 151 12.23 5.78 -1.45
C ILE A 151 10.89 5.84 -0.70
N SER A 152 10.01 6.72 -1.15
CA SER A 152 8.63 6.78 -0.65
C SER A 152 7.80 5.66 -1.28
N ALA A 153 6.98 5.02 -0.46
CA ALA A 153 6.06 3.97 -0.87
C ALA A 153 4.68 4.22 -0.26
N SER A 154 3.63 4.04 -1.04
CA SER A 154 2.24 4.16 -0.57
C SER A 154 1.65 2.77 -0.34
N VAL A 155 1.00 2.54 0.79
CA VAL A 155 0.30 1.28 1.05
C VAL A 155 -0.92 1.18 0.14
N LEU A 156 -0.89 0.21 -0.76
CA LEU A 156 -1.98 -0.09 -1.70
C LEU A 156 -3.03 -1.01 -1.06
N ALA A 157 -2.58 -2.04 -0.37
CA ALA A 157 -3.47 -3.00 0.28
C ALA A 157 -2.82 -3.58 1.54
N CYS A 158 -3.60 -3.75 2.60
CA CYS A 158 -3.12 -4.31 3.85
C CYS A 158 -3.92 -5.56 4.23
N GLY A 159 -3.21 -6.68 4.37
CA GLY A 159 -3.72 -7.93 4.90
C GLY A 159 -3.13 -8.23 6.29
N PRO A 160 -3.58 -9.30 6.96
CA PRO A 160 -3.11 -9.63 8.30
C PRO A 160 -1.63 -10.01 8.34
N THR A 161 -1.08 -10.62 7.29
CA THR A 161 0.30 -11.13 7.24
C THR A 161 1.16 -10.54 6.13
N ARG A 162 0.56 -9.79 5.20
CA ARG A 162 1.22 -9.19 4.04
C ARG A 162 0.65 -7.82 3.74
N ILE A 163 1.51 -6.94 3.27
CA ILE A 163 1.17 -5.60 2.79
C ILE A 163 1.67 -5.47 1.36
N THR A 164 0.85 -4.89 0.51
CA THR A 164 1.29 -4.45 -0.82
C THR A 164 1.45 -2.95 -0.81
N VAL A 165 2.59 -2.49 -1.25
CA VAL A 165 2.88 -1.06 -1.44
C VAL A 165 3.13 -0.76 -2.91
N THR A 166 2.83 0.46 -3.31
CA THR A 166 3.23 1.00 -4.61
C THR A 166 4.40 1.94 -4.42
N ALA A 167 5.48 1.71 -5.14
CA ALA A 167 6.66 2.57 -5.15
C ALA A 167 7.29 2.58 -6.54
N CYS A 168 7.61 3.76 -7.08
CA CYS A 168 8.29 3.91 -8.36
C CYS A 168 7.65 3.13 -9.53
N GLY A 169 6.32 2.98 -9.53
CA GLY A 169 5.60 2.22 -10.56
C GLY A 169 5.59 0.70 -10.37
N PHE A 170 6.08 0.21 -9.23
CA PHE A 170 6.03 -1.21 -8.86
C PHE A 170 5.04 -1.45 -7.73
N ASP A 171 4.26 -2.51 -7.85
CA ASP A 171 3.45 -3.04 -6.74
C ASP A 171 4.24 -4.16 -6.05
N VAL A 172 4.72 -3.89 -4.84
CA VAL A 172 5.59 -4.80 -4.08
C VAL A 172 4.83 -5.37 -2.90
N THR A 173 4.69 -6.69 -2.83
CA THR A 173 4.08 -7.37 -1.68
C THR A 173 5.16 -7.79 -0.70
N MET A 174 5.05 -7.29 0.53
CA MET A 174 5.99 -7.53 1.61
C MET A 174 5.34 -8.30 2.75
N GLY A 175 6.09 -9.23 3.32
CA GLY A 175 5.70 -9.92 4.56
C GLY A 175 6.27 -9.23 5.81
N GLN A 176 5.91 -9.78 6.96
CA GLN A 176 6.31 -9.32 8.29
C GLN A 176 7.79 -8.95 8.41
N GLN A 177 8.68 -9.79 7.86
CA GLN A 177 10.13 -9.61 8.03
C GLN A 177 10.69 -8.38 7.32
N ALA A 178 10.06 -7.94 6.22
CA ALA A 178 10.45 -6.73 5.48
C ALA A 178 9.81 -5.46 6.09
N MET A 179 8.75 -5.61 6.90
CA MET A 179 8.02 -4.49 7.47
C MET A 179 8.53 -4.07 8.85
N SER A 180 8.83 -5.02 9.73
CA SER A 180 9.18 -4.70 11.11
C SER A 180 10.15 -5.71 11.72
N TYR A 181 10.99 -5.24 12.64
CA TYR A 181 11.80 -6.09 13.52
C TYR A 181 10.97 -6.75 14.62
N THR A 182 9.83 -6.16 14.97
CA THR A 182 8.92 -6.66 15.98
C THR A 182 7.83 -7.50 15.32
N TYR A 183 7.49 -8.64 15.93
CA TYR A 183 6.37 -9.45 15.47
C TYR A 183 5.04 -8.71 15.68
N LEU A 184 4.25 -8.61 14.62
CA LEU A 184 2.88 -8.09 14.61
C LEU A 184 1.93 -9.28 14.38
N ALA A 185 0.96 -9.45 15.25
CA ALA A 185 -0.03 -10.52 15.11
C ALA A 185 -0.95 -10.27 13.91
N ASP A 186 -1.31 -9.02 13.70
CA ASP A 186 -2.06 -8.52 12.54
C ASP A 186 -1.44 -7.20 12.07
N MET A 187 -0.99 -7.17 10.82
CA MET A 187 -0.34 -5.98 10.26
C MET A 187 -1.33 -4.82 10.07
N ARG A 188 -2.64 -5.10 10.00
CA ARG A 188 -3.70 -4.09 9.87
C ARG A 188 -3.86 -3.23 11.13
N GLU A 189 -3.26 -3.61 12.26
CA GLU A 189 -3.25 -2.80 13.49
C GLU A 189 -2.31 -1.59 13.37
N GLU A 190 -1.25 -1.70 12.56
CA GLU A 190 -0.25 -0.64 12.39
C GLU A 190 -0.27 0.00 10.98
N TYR A 191 -0.83 -0.70 9.97
CA TYR A 191 -0.80 -0.27 8.57
C TYR A 191 -2.19 -0.26 7.96
N HIS A 192 -2.44 0.73 7.11
CA HIS A 192 -3.70 0.87 6.38
C HIS A 192 -3.48 1.39 4.95
N ALA A 193 -4.44 1.14 4.06
CA ALA A 193 -4.40 1.63 2.69
C ALA A 193 -4.29 3.16 2.65
N GLY A 194 -3.48 3.69 1.74
CA GLY A 194 -3.19 5.12 1.60
C GLY A 194 -2.07 5.64 2.52
N GLN A 195 -1.59 4.86 3.49
CA GLN A 195 -0.49 5.26 4.36
C GLN A 195 0.81 5.40 3.57
N GLN A 196 1.52 6.53 3.79
CA GLN A 196 2.84 6.74 3.20
C GLN A 196 3.93 6.16 4.10
N LEU A 197 4.86 5.43 3.51
CA LEU A 197 5.98 4.79 4.18
C LEU A 197 7.28 5.15 3.48
N GLN A 198 8.40 5.05 4.22
CA GLN A 198 9.73 5.03 3.63
C GLN A 198 10.18 3.58 3.53
N ALA A 199 10.77 3.21 2.40
CA ALA A 199 11.27 1.88 2.18
C ALA A 199 12.67 1.92 1.55
N LYS A 200 13.54 1.03 2.00
CA LYS A 200 14.88 0.87 1.45
C LYS A 200 14.83 -0.12 0.30
N VAL A 201 15.47 0.22 -0.81
CA VAL A 201 15.62 -0.66 -1.97
C VAL A 201 16.65 -1.75 -1.63
N LEU A 202 16.22 -2.99 -1.71
CA LEU A 202 17.09 -4.17 -1.52
C LEU A 202 17.65 -4.68 -2.85
N SER A 203 16.86 -4.62 -3.90
CA SER A 203 17.28 -4.91 -5.28
C SER A 203 16.31 -4.28 -6.25
N VAL A 204 16.78 -3.95 -7.45
CA VAL A 204 15.98 -3.38 -8.55
C VAL A 204 16.35 -4.06 -9.86
N GLY A 205 15.35 -4.38 -10.67
CA GLY A 205 15.46 -4.90 -12.03
C GLY A 205 14.39 -4.27 -12.93
N GLU A 206 14.33 -4.67 -14.18
CA GLU A 206 13.36 -4.12 -15.14
C GLU A 206 11.91 -4.34 -14.69
N ASP A 207 11.58 -5.54 -14.19
CA ASP A 207 10.21 -5.92 -13.77
C ASP A 207 10.09 -6.23 -12.27
N MET A 208 11.15 -6.04 -11.50
CA MET A 208 11.19 -6.44 -10.11
C MET A 208 11.83 -5.39 -9.21
N LEU A 209 11.15 -5.07 -8.12
CA LEU A 209 11.66 -4.23 -7.05
C LEU A 209 11.48 -4.96 -5.72
N ALA A 210 12.55 -5.08 -4.94
CA ALA A 210 12.50 -5.61 -3.58
C ALA A 210 12.72 -4.48 -2.58
N LEU A 211 11.85 -4.39 -1.59
CA LEU A 211 11.83 -3.31 -0.61
C LEU A 211 11.86 -3.84 0.82
N SER A 212 12.38 -3.03 1.72
CA SER A 212 12.31 -3.24 3.18
C SER A 212 11.97 -1.92 3.88
N VAL A 213 10.86 -1.88 4.58
CA VAL A 213 10.48 -0.77 5.46
C VAL A 213 11.31 -0.84 6.75
N ARG A 214 11.53 -2.04 7.24
CA ARG A 214 12.33 -2.32 8.43
C ARG A 214 13.73 -1.74 8.36
N ASP A 215 14.40 -1.86 7.21
CA ASP A 215 15.82 -1.52 7.05
C ASP A 215 16.07 -0.02 6.75
N VAL A 216 15.02 0.81 6.78
CA VAL A 216 15.13 2.28 6.76
C VAL A 216 15.65 2.80 8.11
N GLY A 217 15.18 2.18 9.19
CA GLY A 217 15.56 2.56 10.55
C GLY A 217 16.83 1.85 11.03
N THR A 218 17.28 2.25 12.20
CA THR A 218 18.36 1.54 12.88
C THR A 218 17.83 0.23 13.45
N ASP A 219 18.55 -0.85 13.19
CA ASP A 219 18.25 -2.15 13.77
C ASP A 219 18.28 -2.09 15.31
N PRO A 220 17.15 -2.35 15.99
CA PRO A 220 17.08 -2.26 17.45
C PRO A 220 17.92 -3.33 18.17
N TYR A 221 18.43 -4.33 17.46
CA TYR A 221 19.25 -5.38 18.07
C TYR A 221 20.75 -5.09 17.99
N VAL A 222 21.19 -4.08 17.23
CA VAL A 222 22.59 -3.66 17.23
C VAL A 222 22.96 -3.15 18.61
N HIS A 223 23.94 -3.80 19.26
CA HIS A 223 24.37 -3.52 20.63
C HIS A 223 23.28 -3.60 21.70
N ALA A 224 22.23 -4.42 21.47
CA ALA A 224 21.12 -4.58 22.42
C ALA A 224 21.59 -5.14 23.76
N GLU A 225 22.60 -5.99 23.78
CA GLU A 225 23.24 -6.54 24.99
C GLU A 225 23.84 -5.47 25.87
N LEU A 226 24.37 -4.37 25.29
CA LEU A 226 24.92 -3.23 26.05
C LEU A 226 23.79 -2.35 26.62
N ARG A 227 22.72 -2.14 25.86
CA ARG A 227 21.58 -1.33 26.33
C ARG A 227 20.71 -2.08 27.35
N HIS A 228 20.65 -3.39 27.23
CA HIS A 228 19.82 -4.26 28.08
C HIS A 228 20.66 -5.38 28.71
N PRO A 229 21.61 -5.05 29.61
CA PRO A 229 22.48 -6.05 30.21
C PRO A 229 21.67 -7.07 31.02
N VAL A 230 22.18 -8.30 31.08
CA VAL A 230 21.58 -9.40 31.87
C VAL A 230 21.42 -8.95 33.32
N GLY A 231 20.26 -9.25 33.92
CA GLY A 231 19.89 -8.83 35.26
C GLY A 231 19.18 -7.49 35.36
N SER A 232 19.28 -6.63 34.31
CA SER A 232 18.58 -5.34 34.29
C SER A 232 17.06 -5.50 34.20
N SER A 233 16.33 -4.56 34.79
CA SER A 233 14.88 -4.45 34.68
C SER A 233 14.50 -3.35 33.70
N ARG A 234 13.50 -3.60 32.86
CA ARG A 234 12.99 -2.68 31.82
C ARG A 234 11.48 -2.66 31.82
N ILE A 235 10.91 -1.53 31.46
CA ILE A 235 9.48 -1.43 31.14
C ILE A 235 9.30 -1.92 29.72
N ALA A 236 8.29 -2.77 29.52
CA ALA A 236 7.92 -3.31 28.21
C ALA A 236 6.39 -3.37 28.07
N THR A 237 5.91 -3.37 26.84
CA THR A 237 4.49 -3.56 26.52
C THR A 237 4.30 -4.97 25.96
N ILE A 238 3.29 -5.70 26.43
CA ILE A 238 2.96 -7.02 25.90
C ILE A 238 2.42 -6.86 24.48
N SER A 239 3.13 -7.40 23.48
CA SER A 239 2.73 -7.36 22.07
C SER A 239 1.91 -8.58 21.64
N SER A 240 2.19 -9.76 22.18
CA SER A 240 1.43 -10.97 21.91
C SER A 240 1.65 -12.03 23.00
N LYS A 241 0.80 -13.06 22.99
CA LYS A 241 0.87 -14.19 23.93
C LYS A 241 1.16 -15.49 23.18
N TYR A 242 1.82 -16.44 23.86
CA TYR A 242 2.04 -17.79 23.36
C TYR A 242 1.88 -18.81 24.48
N ALA A 243 1.80 -20.08 24.15
CA ALA A 243 1.68 -21.14 25.16
C ALA A 243 2.92 -21.17 26.09
N GLY A 244 2.79 -20.62 27.30
CA GLY A 244 3.84 -20.56 28.33
C GLY A 244 4.50 -19.21 28.53
N GLY A 245 4.03 -18.10 27.86
CA GLY A 245 4.57 -16.78 28.10
C GLY A 245 4.04 -15.70 27.17
N VAL A 246 4.78 -14.62 27.09
CA VAL A 246 4.42 -13.44 26.29
C VAL A 246 5.62 -12.90 25.53
N PHE A 247 5.34 -12.27 24.40
CA PHE A 247 6.27 -11.37 23.73
C PHE A 247 6.04 -9.96 24.24
N CYS A 248 7.11 -9.30 24.66
CA CYS A 248 7.07 -7.92 25.12
C CYS A 248 7.96 -7.06 24.21
N ARG A 249 7.51 -5.84 23.91
CA ARG A 249 8.26 -4.84 23.17
C ARG A 249 8.84 -3.82 24.14
N LEU A 250 10.15 -3.59 24.08
CA LEU A 250 10.83 -2.52 24.79
C LEU A 250 10.63 -1.19 24.06
N THR A 251 10.93 -0.08 24.70
CA THR A 251 10.78 1.27 24.15
C THR A 251 11.68 1.55 22.93
N ASP A 252 12.79 0.83 22.81
CA ASP A 252 13.72 0.91 21.70
C ASP A 252 13.40 -0.06 20.53
N GLY A 253 12.27 -0.78 20.61
CA GLY A 253 11.82 -1.71 19.59
C GLY A 253 12.31 -3.16 19.75
N CYS A 254 13.22 -3.45 20.69
CA CYS A 254 13.66 -4.81 20.96
C CYS A 254 12.51 -5.69 21.49
N THR A 255 12.44 -6.92 21.01
CA THR A 255 11.50 -7.91 21.52
C THR A 255 12.14 -8.73 22.65
N VAL A 256 11.41 -8.89 23.76
CA VAL A 256 11.76 -9.76 24.87
C VAL A 256 10.76 -10.89 24.96
N VAL A 257 11.24 -12.12 24.85
CA VAL A 257 10.42 -13.32 25.09
C VAL A 257 10.42 -13.59 26.58
N CYS A 258 9.28 -13.42 27.23
CA CYS A 258 9.13 -13.51 28.67
C CYS A 258 8.34 -14.74 29.10
N ARG A 259 8.78 -15.34 30.21
CA ARG A 259 7.97 -16.27 31.00
C ARG A 259 7.41 -15.53 32.21
N TYR A 260 6.28 -16.02 32.70
CA TYR A 260 5.71 -15.53 33.95
C TYR A 260 6.58 -15.92 35.16
N ALA A 261 6.61 -15.07 36.19
CA ALA A 261 7.09 -15.52 37.51
C ALA A 261 6.06 -16.48 38.13
N GLN A 262 6.48 -17.34 39.05
CA GLN A 262 5.61 -18.35 39.66
C GLN A 262 4.32 -17.80 40.31
N GLN A 263 4.35 -16.53 40.71
CA GLN A 263 3.23 -15.84 41.34
C GLN A 263 2.21 -15.26 40.34
N PHE A 264 2.46 -15.40 39.05
CA PHE A 264 1.61 -14.83 37.99
C PHE A 264 1.05 -15.92 37.10
N SER A 265 -0.22 -15.79 36.74
CA SER A 265 -0.93 -16.61 35.75
C SER A 265 -1.21 -15.83 34.47
N ASP A 266 -1.44 -16.57 33.39
CA ASP A 266 -1.64 -15.98 32.04
C ASP A 266 -2.87 -15.06 31.97
N ASP A 267 -3.91 -15.34 32.71
CA ASP A 267 -5.17 -14.60 32.78
C ASP A 267 -5.03 -13.18 33.34
N GLN A 268 -3.96 -12.89 34.10
CA GLN A 268 -3.70 -11.59 34.71
C GLN A 268 -3.14 -10.57 33.69
N PHE A 269 -2.71 -11.03 32.53
CA PHE A 269 -2.05 -10.19 31.52
C PHE A 269 -2.82 -10.18 30.20
N ARG A 270 -2.86 -9.00 29.57
CA ARG A 270 -3.48 -8.77 28.25
C ARG A 270 -2.48 -8.14 27.30
N VAL A 271 -2.70 -8.31 26.00
CA VAL A 271 -1.96 -7.56 24.99
C VAL A 271 -2.19 -6.07 25.21
N GLY A 272 -1.13 -5.27 25.13
CA GLY A 272 -1.16 -3.85 25.44
C GLY A 272 -0.76 -3.49 26.89
N ASP A 273 -0.76 -4.45 27.84
CA ASP A 273 -0.35 -4.20 29.22
C ASP A 273 1.11 -3.79 29.32
N LYS A 274 1.39 -2.79 30.16
CA LYS A 274 2.77 -2.42 30.55
C LYS A 274 3.24 -3.27 31.69
N VAL A 275 4.43 -3.85 31.53
CA VAL A 275 5.03 -4.79 32.50
C VAL A 275 6.48 -4.44 32.76
N VAL A 276 6.97 -4.82 33.93
CA VAL A 276 8.40 -4.78 34.26
C VAL A 276 8.98 -6.15 33.94
N VAL A 277 9.95 -6.19 33.01
CA VAL A 277 10.65 -7.41 32.63
C VAL A 277 12.10 -7.36 33.11
N GLN A 278 12.59 -8.48 33.66
CA GLN A 278 14.00 -8.64 33.98
C GLN A 278 14.67 -9.39 32.82
N ILE A 279 15.69 -8.80 32.22
CA ILE A 279 16.49 -9.43 31.16
C ILE A 279 17.29 -10.60 31.71
N ARG A 280 17.28 -11.74 31.05
CA ARG A 280 17.96 -12.96 31.44
C ARG A 280 19.04 -13.40 30.49
N ALA A 281 18.85 -13.20 29.19
CA ALA A 281 19.81 -13.53 28.15
C ALA A 281 19.52 -12.75 26.87
N PHE A 282 20.54 -12.55 26.07
CA PHE A 282 20.46 -12.18 24.66
C PHE A 282 20.60 -13.44 23.80
N VAL A 283 19.72 -13.65 22.83
CA VAL A 283 19.76 -14.78 21.89
C VAL A 283 20.06 -14.25 20.50
N ASP A 284 21.31 -14.30 20.15
CA ASP A 284 21.87 -13.68 18.94
C ASP A 284 21.26 -14.28 17.66
N GLU A 285 21.23 -15.62 17.56
CA GLU A 285 20.67 -16.36 16.40
C GLU A 285 19.24 -15.96 16.03
N LYS A 286 18.42 -15.59 17.02
CA LYS A 286 17.00 -15.26 16.86
C LYS A 286 16.73 -13.76 16.98
N ARG A 287 17.75 -12.99 17.28
CA ARG A 287 17.66 -11.53 17.46
C ARG A 287 16.52 -11.16 18.40
N TRP A 288 16.50 -11.75 19.60
CA TRP A 288 15.59 -11.40 20.67
C TRP A 288 16.25 -11.51 22.04
N LEU A 289 15.65 -10.85 23.03
CA LEU A 289 16.03 -10.98 24.44
C LEU A 289 15.14 -12.03 25.12
N ARG A 290 15.69 -12.74 26.07
CA ARG A 290 14.89 -13.55 27.01
C ARG A 290 14.73 -12.82 28.32
N GLY A 291 13.53 -12.87 28.88
CA GLY A 291 13.21 -12.17 30.11
C GLY A 291 12.24 -12.95 31.00
N LYS A 292 11.97 -12.38 32.17
CA LYS A 292 10.97 -12.83 33.12
C LYS A 292 10.15 -11.62 33.57
N ILE A 293 8.82 -11.72 33.54
CA ILE A 293 7.95 -10.69 34.09
C ILE A 293 8.13 -10.62 35.58
N ARG A 294 8.32 -9.42 36.12
CA ARG A 294 8.47 -9.12 37.54
C ARG A 294 7.25 -8.44 38.13
N GLY A 295 6.48 -7.72 37.35
CA GLY A 295 5.28 -7.03 37.78
C GLY A 295 4.51 -6.44 36.61
N LYS A 296 3.24 -6.15 36.85
CA LYS A 296 2.37 -5.33 35.99
C LYS A 296 2.38 -3.90 36.52
N LEU A 297 2.42 -2.91 35.63
CA LEU A 297 2.37 -1.50 35.95
C LEU A 297 0.93 -0.98 35.98
#